data_95d74ab134a0e35161c6cb249cb60d5d
#
_entry.id   95d74ab134a0e35161c6cb249cb60d5d
#
_cell.length_a   1.000
_cell.length_b   1.000
_cell.length_c   1.000
_cell.angle_alpha   90.00
_cell.angle_beta   90.00
_cell.angle_gamma   90.00
#
_symmetry.space_group_name_H-M   'P 1'
#
loop_
_entity.id
_entity.type
_entity.pdbx_description
1 polymer ?
#
loop_
_entity_poly.entity_id
_entity_poly.type
_entity_poly.pdbx_seq_one_letter_code
_entity_poly.pdbx_strand_id
1 'polypeptide(L)'
;MKKTLAAVVGAALLAVLAACGGSESAGGDTLRVGTLSDSKPNAYQENGVFTGFDNELLKAIAANQNLKLEFVSTEFATLLSQVATGKFDIGSSGISQTDERRKTVDFSAPYNYQSLGIEAREGTGITDENSLTGKRIGVVQGTVSDSWLASNAPAAQAVRFPQDAAALAALKTGAIDGAIFDQATAEDYAAKNPDAKLKVVKAITTTIPHGFAVKKGNTELAGKINAGLKAVIADGTWEKVHQRFEPNAPVPAEFKAGQR
;
A
#
# COMPACT_ATOMS: atom_id res chain seq x y z
N MET A 1 26.43 61.89 -62.59
CA MET A 1 25.09 62.22 -63.16
C MET A 1 24.09 61.25 -62.46
N LYS A 2 23.34 61.75 -61.49
CA LYS A 2 21.91 61.92 -61.57
C LYS A 2 21.20 60.57 -61.75
N LYS A 3 20.27 60.07 -60.91
CA LYS A 3 19.22 60.63 -60.02
C LYS A 3 18.64 59.47 -59.23
N THR A 4 18.49 59.57 -57.93
CA THR A 4 17.27 59.70 -57.14
C THR A 4 16.00 58.96 -57.65
N LEU A 5 15.46 58.12 -56.77
CA LEU A 5 14.06 58.08 -56.27
C LEU A 5 13.95 56.90 -55.36
N ALA A 6 13.81 57.01 -54.05
CA ALA A 6 12.75 57.53 -53.23
C ALA A 6 11.52 56.60 -53.14
N ALA A 7 11.40 56.00 -51.99
CA ALA A 7 10.20 55.76 -51.14
C ALA A 7 9.05 54.90 -51.74
N VAL A 8 8.64 53.93 -50.95
CA VAL A 8 7.37 53.93 -50.19
C VAL A 8 7.40 52.73 -49.24
N VAL A 9 7.54 52.97 -48.07
CA VAL A 9 6.84 52.69 -46.84
C VAL A 9 5.47 52.03 -47.08
N GLY A 10 5.34 50.84 -46.66
CA GLY A 10 4.10 50.12 -46.51
C GLY A 10 4.13 49.28 -45.29
N ALA A 11 3.73 49.89 -44.17
CA ALA A 11 3.51 49.22 -42.92
C ALA A 11 2.41 48.17 -43.05
N ALA A 12 2.75 46.95 -42.77
CA ALA A 12 1.79 45.90 -42.42
C ALA A 12 2.26 45.20 -41.16
N LEU A 13 2.26 45.99 -40.06
CA LEU A 13 2.13 45.44 -38.74
C LEU A 13 0.66 45.09 -38.57
N LEU A 14 0.30 43.82 -38.60
CA LEU A 14 -0.98 43.37 -38.07
C LEU A 14 -0.84 41.96 -37.53
N ALA A 15 -0.79 41.93 -36.23
CA ALA A 15 -1.52 40.99 -35.36
C ALA A 15 -1.40 39.52 -35.68
N VAL A 16 -0.31 38.90 -35.19
CA VAL A 16 -0.40 37.52 -34.73
C VAL A 16 -0.44 37.58 -33.19
N LEU A 17 -1.55 38.07 -32.70
CA LEU A 17 -1.97 37.91 -31.31
C LEU A 17 -3.00 36.78 -31.28
N ALA A 18 -2.83 35.95 -30.27
CA ALA A 18 -3.82 35.00 -29.80
C ALA A 18 -3.99 33.70 -30.59
N ALA A 19 -3.03 32.82 -30.46
CA ALA A 19 -3.36 31.41 -30.26
C ALA A 19 -2.51 30.86 -29.13
N CYS A 20 -2.62 31.45 -27.95
CA CYS A 20 -2.52 30.70 -26.71
C CYS A 20 -3.78 29.84 -26.60
N GLY A 21 -3.91 28.88 -27.52
CA GLY A 21 -4.77 27.75 -27.35
C GLY A 21 -4.25 27.01 -26.16
N GLY A 22 -4.93 27.16 -25.00
CA GLY A 22 -4.77 26.28 -23.91
C GLY A 22 -4.92 24.87 -24.45
N SER A 23 -3.83 24.14 -24.55
CA SER A 23 -3.89 22.68 -24.57
C SER A 23 -4.53 22.30 -23.25
N GLU A 24 -5.85 22.15 -23.25
CA GLU A 24 -6.51 21.28 -22.29
C GLU A 24 -5.81 19.93 -22.45
N SER A 25 -4.87 19.69 -21.56
CA SER A 25 -4.26 18.38 -21.36
C SER A 25 -5.39 17.48 -20.85
N ALA A 26 -6.12 16.88 -21.79
CA ALA A 26 -7.08 15.81 -21.53
C ALA A 26 -6.34 14.51 -21.20
N GLY A 27 -5.31 14.59 -20.35
CA GLY A 27 -4.55 13.53 -19.81
C GLY A 27 -4.26 13.89 -18.36
N GLY A 28 -5.13 13.49 -17.43
CA GLY A 28 -4.84 13.62 -16.01
C GLY A 28 -3.45 13.05 -15.72
N ASP A 29 -2.66 13.77 -14.93
CA ASP A 29 -1.33 13.33 -14.53
C ASP A 29 -1.40 11.91 -13.96
N THR A 30 -0.43 11.07 -14.34
CA THR A 30 -0.34 9.69 -13.82
C THR A 30 0.07 9.76 -12.36
N LEU A 31 -0.76 9.22 -11.48
CA LEU A 31 -0.51 9.17 -10.03
C LEU A 31 0.54 8.10 -9.71
N ARG A 32 1.57 8.49 -9.00
CA ARG A 32 2.62 7.58 -8.55
C ARG A 32 2.19 6.90 -7.24
N VAL A 33 2.15 5.59 -7.27
CA VAL A 33 1.75 4.74 -6.14
C VAL A 33 2.97 4.06 -5.55
N GLY A 34 3.35 4.43 -4.32
CA GLY A 34 4.33 3.68 -3.55
C GLY A 34 3.71 2.41 -2.97
N THR A 35 4.36 1.25 -3.19
CA THR A 35 3.85 -0.04 -2.72
C THR A 35 5.00 -1.00 -2.41
N LEU A 36 4.73 -2.07 -1.64
CA LEU A 36 5.68 -3.16 -1.46
C LEU A 36 5.68 -4.09 -2.69
N SER A 37 6.74 -4.88 -2.83
CA SER A 37 6.90 -5.82 -3.94
C SER A 37 6.95 -7.29 -3.53
N ASP A 38 6.83 -7.59 -2.23
CA ASP A 38 7.04 -8.94 -1.67
C ASP A 38 6.07 -9.34 -0.55
N SER A 39 5.12 -8.48 -0.17
CA SER A 39 4.14 -8.74 0.89
C SER A 39 2.89 -9.44 0.34
N LYS A 40 2.98 -10.75 0.08
CA LYS A 40 1.83 -11.58 -0.33
C LYS A 40 0.92 -11.86 0.87
N PRO A 41 -0.41 -11.87 0.68
CA PRO A 41 -1.16 -11.62 -0.55
C PRO A 41 -1.50 -10.13 -0.78
N ASN A 42 -1.07 -9.22 0.09
CA ASN A 42 -1.52 -7.82 0.14
C ASN A 42 -0.97 -6.98 -1.02
N ALA A 43 0.36 -6.85 -1.11
CA ALA A 43 1.03 -6.01 -2.11
C ALA A 43 2.35 -6.66 -2.54
N TYR A 44 2.42 -7.11 -3.78
CA TYR A 44 3.61 -7.78 -4.29
C TYR A 44 3.77 -7.62 -5.79
N GLN A 45 4.91 -8.05 -6.32
CA GLN A 45 5.18 -8.09 -7.74
C GLN A 45 5.27 -9.53 -8.24
N GLU A 46 4.61 -9.83 -9.34
CA GLU A 46 4.66 -11.12 -10.00
C GLU A 46 4.87 -10.91 -11.49
N ASN A 47 5.92 -11.53 -12.05
CA ASN A 47 6.31 -11.37 -13.46
C ASN A 47 6.46 -9.90 -13.89
N GLY A 48 6.98 -9.04 -13.00
CA GLY A 48 7.16 -7.62 -13.25
C GLY A 48 5.90 -6.76 -13.09
N VAL A 49 4.75 -7.36 -12.74
CA VAL A 49 3.48 -6.65 -12.56
C VAL A 49 3.15 -6.56 -11.06
N PHE A 50 2.86 -5.35 -10.58
CA PHE A 50 2.36 -5.16 -9.23
C PHE A 50 0.92 -5.67 -9.10
N THR A 51 0.68 -6.49 -8.11
CA THR A 51 -0.60 -7.15 -7.81
C THR A 51 -0.76 -7.35 -6.29
N GLY A 52 -1.77 -8.09 -5.87
CA GLY A 52 -2.14 -8.29 -4.48
C GLY A 52 -3.44 -7.58 -4.16
N PHE A 53 -4.05 -7.89 -3.02
CA PHE A 53 -5.35 -7.37 -2.62
C PHE A 53 -5.41 -5.83 -2.72
N ASP A 54 -4.46 -5.15 -2.06
CA ASP A 54 -4.43 -3.69 -2.02
C ASP A 54 -4.27 -3.06 -3.41
N ASN A 55 -3.31 -3.58 -4.18
CA ASN A 55 -2.99 -3.02 -5.50
C ASN A 55 -4.12 -3.28 -6.51
N GLU A 56 -4.74 -4.45 -6.50
CA GLU A 56 -5.87 -4.75 -7.39
C GLU A 56 -7.13 -3.97 -7.00
N LEU A 57 -7.37 -3.79 -5.70
CA LEU A 57 -8.46 -2.93 -5.23
C LEU A 57 -8.24 -1.47 -5.68
N LEU A 58 -7.01 -0.94 -5.52
CA LEU A 58 -6.70 0.42 -5.96
C LEU A 58 -6.81 0.58 -7.48
N LYS A 59 -6.43 -0.43 -8.27
CA LYS A 59 -6.65 -0.44 -9.73
C LYS A 59 -8.13 -0.38 -10.09
N ALA A 60 -8.97 -1.15 -9.39
CA ALA A 60 -10.42 -1.11 -9.62
C ALA A 60 -11.04 0.25 -9.26
N ILE A 61 -10.61 0.85 -8.15
CA ILE A 61 -10.98 2.21 -7.74
C ILE A 61 -10.55 3.22 -8.81
N ALA A 62 -9.32 3.14 -9.27
CA ALA A 62 -8.76 4.05 -10.28
C ALA A 62 -9.52 3.95 -11.61
N ALA A 63 -9.85 2.73 -12.06
CA ALA A 63 -10.64 2.52 -13.27
C ALA A 63 -12.02 3.17 -13.17
N ASN A 64 -12.70 3.06 -12.01
CA ASN A 64 -13.97 3.71 -11.76
C ASN A 64 -13.88 5.25 -11.79
N GLN A 65 -12.74 5.81 -11.37
CA GLN A 65 -12.52 7.24 -11.24
C GLN A 65 -11.73 7.86 -12.43
N ASN A 66 -11.45 7.08 -13.48
CA ASN A 66 -10.63 7.49 -14.62
C ASN A 66 -9.23 8.01 -14.21
N LEU A 67 -8.64 7.43 -13.16
CA LEU A 67 -7.30 7.75 -12.71
C LEU A 67 -6.28 6.83 -13.39
N LYS A 68 -5.10 7.36 -13.71
CA LYS A 68 -3.97 6.57 -14.21
C LYS A 68 -2.99 6.34 -13.06
N LEU A 69 -2.52 5.10 -12.91
CA LEU A 69 -1.61 4.72 -11.83
C LEU A 69 -0.27 4.22 -12.39
N GLU A 70 0.81 4.63 -11.74
CA GLU A 70 2.15 4.09 -11.90
C GLU A 70 2.63 3.54 -10.55
N PHE A 71 2.78 2.22 -10.46
CA PHE A 71 3.25 1.57 -9.23
C PHE A 71 4.78 1.56 -9.15
N VAL A 72 5.31 1.92 -8.00
CA VAL A 72 6.75 1.97 -7.72
C VAL A 72 7.05 1.25 -6.42
N SER A 73 7.99 0.29 -6.46
CA SER A 73 8.42 -0.42 -5.26
C SER A 73 9.16 0.48 -4.28
N THR A 74 8.87 0.30 -2.99
CA THR A 74 9.58 0.96 -1.89
C THR A 74 9.56 0.09 -0.64
N GLU A 75 10.40 0.42 0.34
CA GLU A 75 10.36 -0.20 1.67
C GLU A 75 9.27 0.46 2.53
N PHE A 76 8.62 -0.33 3.39
CA PHE A 76 7.54 0.15 4.25
C PHE A 76 7.99 1.29 5.17
N ALA A 77 9.19 1.20 5.73
CA ALA A 77 9.74 2.20 6.65
C ALA A 77 9.82 3.62 6.05
N THR A 78 9.93 3.73 4.73
CA THR A 78 10.04 5.02 4.02
C THR A 78 8.76 5.42 3.28
N LEU A 79 7.81 4.50 3.10
CA LEU A 79 6.62 4.71 2.29
C LEU A 79 5.83 5.96 2.71
N LEU A 80 5.46 6.07 3.99
CA LEU A 80 4.64 7.18 4.46
C LEU A 80 5.35 8.53 4.40
N SER A 81 6.66 8.57 4.68
CA SER A 81 7.44 9.80 4.53
C SER A 81 7.53 10.25 3.06
N GLN A 82 7.61 9.32 2.13
CA GLN A 82 7.61 9.59 0.70
C GLN A 82 6.23 10.09 0.21
N VAL A 83 5.13 9.59 0.77
CA VAL A 83 3.78 10.14 0.53
C VAL A 83 3.66 11.55 1.12
N ALA A 84 4.10 11.75 2.36
CA ALA A 84 4.04 13.05 3.03
C ALA A 84 4.81 14.15 2.27
N THR A 85 5.96 13.81 1.68
CA THR A 85 6.78 14.74 0.88
C THR A 85 6.29 14.90 -0.56
N GLY A 86 5.32 14.09 -1.02
CA GLY A 86 4.78 14.14 -2.39
C GLY A 86 5.66 13.43 -3.42
N LYS A 87 6.59 12.57 -2.99
CA LYS A 87 7.32 11.67 -3.91
C LYS A 87 6.37 10.61 -4.49
N PHE A 88 5.41 10.15 -3.69
CA PHE A 88 4.26 9.36 -4.11
C PHE A 88 2.97 10.12 -3.84
N ASP A 89 2.01 9.99 -4.74
CA ASP A 89 0.66 10.55 -4.58
C ASP A 89 -0.17 9.67 -3.65
N ILE A 90 0.03 8.34 -3.74
CA ILE A 90 -0.71 7.32 -2.99
C ILE A 90 0.28 6.31 -2.40
N GLY A 91 0.03 5.89 -1.16
CA GLY A 91 0.62 4.72 -0.54
C GLY A 91 -0.38 3.56 -0.53
N SER A 92 0.04 2.37 -1.02
CA SER A 92 -0.81 1.16 -1.12
C SER A 92 -0.03 -0.06 -0.66
N SER A 93 -0.28 -0.55 0.55
CA SER A 93 0.34 -1.77 1.11
C SER A 93 -0.20 -2.14 2.49
N GLY A 94 -1.49 -2.41 2.62
CA GLY A 94 -2.12 -2.77 3.90
C GLY A 94 -1.87 -1.74 5.00
N ILE A 95 -1.92 -0.44 4.67
CA ILE A 95 -1.44 0.59 5.59
C ILE A 95 -2.48 0.84 6.67
N SER A 96 -2.17 0.41 7.89
CA SER A 96 -3.00 0.65 9.08
C SER A 96 -3.08 2.14 9.41
N GLN A 97 -4.30 2.64 9.60
CA GLN A 97 -4.61 4.04 9.87
C GLN A 97 -4.43 4.38 11.36
N THR A 98 -3.20 4.28 11.88
CA THR A 98 -2.92 4.63 13.28
C THR A 98 -2.95 6.14 13.52
N ASP A 99 -3.22 6.56 14.76
CA ASP A 99 -3.24 7.98 15.13
C ASP A 99 -1.89 8.65 14.86
N GLU A 100 -0.78 7.94 15.05
CA GLU A 100 0.56 8.45 14.76
C GLU A 100 0.73 8.75 13.28
N ARG A 101 0.33 7.81 12.41
CA ARG A 101 0.43 7.98 10.96
C ARG A 101 -0.49 9.09 10.44
N ARG A 102 -1.67 9.25 11.04
CA ARG A 102 -2.60 10.34 10.72
C ARG A 102 -2.05 11.75 11.01
N LYS A 103 -1.00 11.87 11.81
CA LYS A 103 -0.32 13.16 12.01
C LYS A 103 0.41 13.65 10.76
N THR A 104 0.90 12.72 9.93
CA THR A 104 1.80 13.02 8.79
C THR A 104 1.15 12.85 7.42
N VAL A 105 0.18 11.96 7.30
CA VAL A 105 -0.57 11.69 6.06
C VAL A 105 -2.06 11.67 6.34
N ASP A 106 -2.87 11.80 5.30
CA ASP A 106 -4.29 11.49 5.34
C ASP A 106 -4.55 10.12 4.70
N PHE A 107 -5.71 9.56 4.96
CA PHE A 107 -6.11 8.24 4.48
C PHE A 107 -7.45 8.28 3.76
N SER A 108 -7.65 7.35 2.86
CA SER A 108 -8.98 7.00 2.36
C SER A 108 -9.90 6.50 3.48
N ALA A 109 -11.18 6.31 3.18
CA ALA A 109 -12.04 5.48 4.01
C ALA A 109 -11.44 4.07 4.18
N PRO A 110 -11.77 3.37 5.28
CA PRO A 110 -11.37 1.98 5.49
C PRO A 110 -11.78 1.08 4.33
N TYR A 111 -10.89 0.14 3.97
CA TYR A 111 -11.19 -0.91 2.99
C TYR A 111 -10.89 -2.32 3.48
N ASN A 112 -10.23 -2.48 4.63
CA ASN A 112 -9.96 -3.74 5.33
C ASN A 112 -9.55 -3.43 6.78
N TYR A 113 -9.25 -4.46 7.58
CA TYR A 113 -8.79 -4.33 8.97
C TYR A 113 -7.49 -5.08 9.19
N GLN A 114 -6.64 -4.52 10.06
CA GLN A 114 -5.40 -5.13 10.47
C GLN A 114 -5.64 -6.36 11.33
N SER A 115 -4.97 -7.45 11.00
CA SER A 115 -4.80 -8.62 11.85
C SER A 115 -3.35 -9.08 11.76
N LEU A 116 -2.75 -9.47 12.89
CA LEU A 116 -1.36 -9.93 12.94
C LEU A 116 -1.32 -11.44 13.16
N GLY A 117 -0.32 -12.09 12.58
CA GLY A 117 0.00 -13.49 12.82
C GLY A 117 1.38 -13.64 13.45
N ILE A 118 1.46 -14.32 14.59
CA ILE A 118 2.73 -14.82 15.14
C ILE A 118 3.03 -16.10 14.38
N GLU A 119 4.04 -16.07 13.54
CA GLU A 119 4.52 -17.22 12.78
C GLU A 119 5.77 -17.76 13.45
N ALA A 120 5.81 -19.06 13.65
CA ALA A 120 6.95 -19.74 14.28
C ALA A 120 7.30 -21.02 13.54
N ARG A 121 8.58 -21.39 13.60
CA ARG A 121 9.04 -22.68 13.13
C ARG A 121 8.80 -23.73 14.22
N GLU A 122 8.46 -24.94 13.80
CA GLU A 122 8.30 -26.07 14.70
C GLU A 122 9.55 -26.28 15.58
N GLY A 123 9.35 -26.59 16.86
CA GLY A 123 10.42 -26.82 17.82
C GLY A 123 11.02 -25.58 18.49
N THR A 124 10.59 -24.36 18.15
CA THR A 124 11.06 -23.12 18.78
C THR A 124 10.46 -22.87 20.16
N GLY A 125 9.37 -23.58 20.51
CA GLY A 125 8.62 -23.38 21.75
C GLY A 125 7.76 -22.11 21.77
N ILE A 126 7.58 -21.46 20.63
CA ILE A 126 6.68 -20.32 20.48
C ILE A 126 5.27 -20.86 20.23
N THR A 127 4.32 -20.50 21.10
CA THR A 127 2.92 -20.94 21.04
C THR A 127 1.93 -19.77 21.08
N ASP A 128 2.35 -18.63 21.65
CA ASP A 128 1.57 -17.43 21.83
C ASP A 128 2.48 -16.22 22.13
N GLU A 129 1.89 -15.07 22.42
CA GLU A 129 2.59 -13.84 22.77
C GLU A 129 3.45 -13.94 24.04
N ASN A 130 3.05 -14.76 25.02
CA ASN A 130 3.78 -14.89 26.29
C ASN A 130 5.09 -15.68 26.13
N SER A 131 5.12 -16.55 25.12
CA SER A 131 6.28 -17.40 24.80
C SER A 131 7.39 -16.69 24.01
N LEU A 132 7.21 -15.39 23.66
CA LEU A 132 8.19 -14.60 22.92
C LEU A 132 9.38 -14.12 23.73
N THR A 133 9.31 -14.19 25.07
CA THR A 133 10.39 -13.73 25.96
C THR A 133 11.73 -14.40 25.62
N GLY A 134 12.77 -13.58 25.38
CA GLY A 134 14.12 -14.03 25.03
C GLY A 134 14.27 -14.61 23.62
N LYS A 135 13.19 -14.76 22.85
CA LYS A 135 13.21 -15.26 21.47
C LYS A 135 13.60 -14.14 20.49
N ARG A 136 14.29 -14.51 19.41
CA ARG A 136 14.58 -13.63 18.28
C ARG A 136 13.35 -13.57 17.38
N ILE A 137 12.70 -12.43 17.37
CA ILE A 137 11.43 -12.23 16.64
C ILE A 137 11.64 -11.24 15.49
N GLY A 138 11.41 -11.71 14.26
CA GLY A 138 11.47 -10.90 13.06
C GLY A 138 10.23 -10.03 12.90
N VAL A 139 10.45 -8.79 12.51
CA VAL A 139 9.41 -7.83 12.12
C VAL A 139 9.91 -6.96 10.98
N VAL A 140 9.02 -6.45 10.14
CA VAL A 140 9.39 -5.42 9.17
C VAL A 140 9.38 -4.06 9.86
N GLN A 141 10.45 -3.31 9.67
CA GLN A 141 10.67 -2.03 10.33
C GLN A 141 9.54 -1.03 10.04
N GLY A 142 9.03 -0.38 11.09
CA GLY A 142 8.01 0.67 10.99
C GLY A 142 6.58 0.18 10.78
N THR A 143 6.35 -1.15 10.75
CA THR A 143 5.02 -1.75 10.67
C THR A 143 4.29 -1.72 12.02
N VAL A 144 3.01 -2.06 12.01
CA VAL A 144 2.25 -2.30 13.25
C VAL A 144 2.81 -3.50 14.01
N SER A 145 3.32 -4.52 13.31
CA SER A 145 3.99 -5.68 13.93
C SER A 145 5.19 -5.28 14.76
N ASP A 146 6.03 -4.35 14.26
CA ASP A 146 7.20 -3.83 14.99
C ASP A 146 6.76 -3.07 16.26
N SER A 147 5.77 -2.20 16.13
CA SER A 147 5.23 -1.43 17.26
C SER A 147 4.53 -2.34 18.29
N TRP A 148 3.79 -3.35 17.79
CA TRP A 148 3.10 -4.32 18.65
C TRP A 148 4.11 -5.15 19.47
N LEU A 149 5.17 -5.67 18.81
CA LEU A 149 6.23 -6.43 19.49
C LEU A 149 6.89 -5.60 20.60
N ALA A 150 7.23 -4.36 20.30
CA ALA A 150 7.86 -3.46 21.27
C ALA A 150 6.96 -3.18 22.50
N SER A 151 5.65 -3.10 22.29
CA SER A 151 4.69 -2.76 23.35
C SER A 151 4.20 -3.97 24.14
N ASN A 152 4.05 -5.13 23.49
CA ASN A 152 3.39 -6.30 24.10
C ASN A 152 4.36 -7.42 24.49
N ALA A 153 5.55 -7.47 23.89
CA ALA A 153 6.58 -8.44 24.23
C ALA A 153 7.98 -7.77 24.31
N PRO A 154 8.17 -6.78 25.19
CA PRO A 154 9.42 -6.00 25.25
C PRO A 154 10.64 -6.83 25.66
N ALA A 155 10.44 -8.01 26.24
CA ALA A 155 11.51 -8.97 26.59
C ALA A 155 11.92 -9.87 25.40
N ALA A 156 11.25 -9.80 24.26
CA ALA A 156 11.68 -10.43 23.02
C ALA A 156 12.86 -9.67 22.39
N GLN A 157 13.69 -10.38 21.63
CA GLN A 157 14.78 -9.78 20.87
C GLN A 157 14.24 -9.42 19.47
N ALA A 158 13.84 -8.17 19.26
CA ALA A 158 13.34 -7.71 17.99
C ALA A 158 14.44 -7.66 16.92
N VAL A 159 14.26 -8.39 15.82
CA VAL A 159 15.13 -8.36 14.63
C VAL A 159 14.36 -7.68 13.51
N ARG A 160 14.79 -6.46 13.14
CA ARG A 160 14.10 -5.64 12.13
C ARG A 160 14.64 -5.89 10.74
N PHE A 161 13.74 -6.13 9.81
CA PHE A 161 14.03 -6.36 8.40
C PHE A 161 13.45 -5.23 7.53
N PRO A 162 14.04 -4.96 6.36
CA PRO A 162 13.49 -3.97 5.44
C PRO A 162 12.23 -4.46 4.71
N GLN A 163 12.10 -5.79 4.54
CA GLN A 163 11.06 -6.43 3.72
C GLN A 163 10.66 -7.79 4.29
N ASP A 164 9.45 -8.24 3.94
CA ASP A 164 8.89 -9.53 4.39
C ASP A 164 9.73 -10.72 3.92
N ALA A 165 10.22 -10.70 2.67
CA ALA A 165 11.04 -11.78 2.12
C ALA A 165 12.33 -12.00 2.92
N ALA A 166 12.96 -10.95 3.43
CA ALA A 166 14.17 -11.04 4.25
C ALA A 166 13.87 -11.66 5.64
N ALA A 167 12.77 -11.25 6.28
CA ALA A 167 12.32 -11.81 7.54
C ALA A 167 11.96 -13.30 7.39
N LEU A 168 11.23 -13.66 6.33
CA LEU A 168 10.87 -15.04 6.01
C LEU A 168 12.10 -15.92 5.77
N ALA A 169 13.09 -15.44 5.01
CA ALA A 169 14.35 -16.17 4.78
C ALA A 169 15.08 -16.42 6.10
N ALA A 170 15.14 -15.45 7.00
CA ALA A 170 15.73 -15.59 8.32
C ALA A 170 14.96 -16.60 9.21
N LEU A 171 13.62 -16.61 9.13
CA LEU A 171 12.78 -17.57 9.83
C LEU A 171 13.00 -19.00 9.31
N LYS A 172 13.03 -19.18 8.00
CA LYS A 172 13.25 -20.49 7.35
C LYS A 172 14.61 -21.10 7.70
N THR A 173 15.65 -20.29 7.76
CA THR A 173 17.02 -20.75 8.10
C THR A 173 17.24 -20.91 9.60
N GLY A 174 16.34 -20.42 10.46
CA GLY A 174 16.49 -20.43 11.91
C GLY A 174 17.41 -19.33 12.42
N ALA A 175 17.71 -18.31 11.62
CA ALA A 175 18.39 -17.09 12.09
C ALA A 175 17.54 -16.31 13.09
N ILE A 176 16.20 -16.44 13.00
CA ILE A 176 15.22 -16.01 13.99
C ILE A 176 14.33 -17.18 14.41
N ASP A 177 13.68 -17.06 15.57
CA ASP A 177 12.90 -18.13 16.18
C ASP A 177 11.42 -18.04 15.79
N GLY A 178 10.92 -16.82 15.55
CA GLY A 178 9.59 -16.51 15.07
C GLY A 178 9.57 -15.18 14.34
N ALA A 179 8.43 -14.84 13.73
CA ALA A 179 8.20 -13.55 13.10
C ALA A 179 6.76 -13.10 13.33
N ILE A 180 6.50 -11.80 13.22
CA ILE A 180 5.15 -11.24 13.24
C ILE A 180 4.93 -10.51 11.92
N PHE A 181 3.95 -10.99 11.17
CA PHE A 181 3.48 -10.41 9.91
C PHE A 181 2.01 -10.04 10.01
N ASP A 182 1.48 -9.43 8.95
CA ASP A 182 0.04 -9.44 8.74
C ASP A 182 -0.43 -10.90 8.68
N GLN A 183 -1.58 -11.20 9.26
CA GLN A 183 -2.05 -12.59 9.40
C GLN A 183 -2.13 -13.30 8.05
N ALA A 184 -2.70 -12.65 7.03
CA ALA A 184 -2.81 -13.22 5.69
C ALA A 184 -1.44 -13.51 5.07
N THR A 185 -0.44 -12.66 5.34
CA THR A 185 0.95 -12.87 4.89
C THR A 185 1.58 -14.07 5.59
N ALA A 186 1.44 -14.19 6.90
CA ALA A 186 1.94 -15.32 7.68
C ALA A 186 1.31 -16.65 7.21
N GLU A 187 -0.01 -16.66 7.00
CA GLU A 187 -0.73 -17.84 6.51
C GLU A 187 -0.31 -18.24 5.09
N ASP A 188 -0.13 -17.27 4.18
CA ASP A 188 0.37 -17.51 2.82
C ASP A 188 1.79 -18.09 2.84
N TYR A 189 2.67 -17.56 3.70
CA TYR A 189 4.04 -18.06 3.82
C TYR A 189 4.10 -19.48 4.38
N ALA A 190 3.34 -19.77 5.44
CA ALA A 190 3.26 -21.12 6.00
C ALA A 190 2.74 -22.13 4.96
N ALA A 191 1.67 -21.77 4.23
CA ALA A 191 1.08 -22.65 3.23
C ALA A 191 2.02 -22.93 2.04
N LYS A 192 2.79 -21.93 1.60
CA LYS A 192 3.69 -22.06 0.44
C LYS A 192 5.08 -22.62 0.78
N ASN A 193 5.40 -22.78 2.07
CA ASN A 193 6.69 -23.28 2.52
C ASN A 193 6.55 -24.47 3.49
N PRO A 194 5.88 -25.57 3.10
CA PRO A 194 5.60 -26.70 3.99
C PRO A 194 6.88 -27.35 4.55
N ASP A 195 7.95 -27.38 3.77
CA ASP A 195 9.25 -27.95 4.19
C ASP A 195 9.92 -27.14 5.31
N ALA A 196 9.59 -25.87 5.44
CA ALA A 196 10.12 -24.99 6.49
C ALA A 196 9.43 -25.20 7.85
N LYS A 197 8.35 -26.00 7.87
CA LYS A 197 7.56 -26.32 9.08
C LYS A 197 7.13 -25.06 9.85
N LEU A 198 6.67 -24.05 9.12
CA LEU A 198 6.15 -22.79 9.64
C LEU A 198 4.68 -22.97 10.03
N LYS A 199 4.28 -22.30 11.11
CA LYS A 199 2.88 -22.25 11.56
C LYS A 199 2.55 -20.86 12.09
N VAL A 200 1.37 -20.37 11.78
CA VAL A 200 0.75 -19.27 12.51
C VAL A 200 0.25 -19.84 13.83
N VAL A 201 0.99 -19.58 14.90
CA VAL A 201 0.69 -20.12 16.23
C VAL A 201 -0.33 -19.27 16.98
N LYS A 202 -0.46 -18.00 16.61
CA LYS A 202 -1.42 -17.07 17.19
C LYS A 202 -1.82 -16.01 16.16
N ALA A 203 -3.13 -15.81 16.02
CA ALA A 203 -3.70 -14.66 15.33
C ALA A 203 -4.05 -13.58 16.37
N ILE A 204 -3.75 -12.34 16.07
CA ILE A 204 -4.03 -11.16 16.90
C ILE A 204 -4.93 -10.25 16.09
N THR A 205 -6.23 -10.32 16.36
CA THR A 205 -7.21 -9.45 15.70
C THR A 205 -7.14 -8.06 16.29
N THR A 206 -7.12 -7.06 15.43
CA THR A 206 -7.19 -5.65 15.82
C THR A 206 -8.42 -4.99 15.18
N THR A 207 -8.77 -3.80 15.65
CA THR A 207 -9.82 -2.96 15.05
C THR A 207 -9.21 -1.82 14.22
N ILE A 208 -7.90 -1.87 13.96
CA ILE A 208 -7.21 -0.82 13.21
C ILE A 208 -7.55 -0.98 11.72
N PRO A 209 -8.17 0.02 11.09
CA PRO A 209 -8.54 -0.07 9.68
C PRO A 209 -7.31 0.11 8.77
N HIS A 210 -7.33 -0.50 7.59
CA HIS A 210 -6.44 -0.19 6.48
C HIS A 210 -7.03 0.94 5.63
N GLY A 211 -6.15 1.75 5.03
CA GLY A 211 -6.51 2.81 4.10
C GLY A 211 -5.37 3.12 3.14
N PHE A 212 -5.72 3.65 1.98
CA PHE A 212 -4.74 4.22 1.07
C PHE A 212 -4.26 5.56 1.62
N ALA A 213 -2.95 5.71 1.78
CA ALA A 213 -2.36 6.94 2.29
C ALA A 213 -2.23 7.97 1.17
N VAL A 214 -2.55 9.22 1.47
CA VAL A 214 -2.33 10.37 0.59
C VAL A 214 -1.63 11.48 1.36
N LYS A 215 -1.01 12.43 0.64
CA LYS A 215 -0.39 13.59 1.28
C LYS A 215 -1.38 14.31 2.18
N LYS A 216 -0.91 14.74 3.35
CA LYS A 216 -1.71 15.52 4.31
C LYS A 216 -2.36 16.73 3.65
N GLY A 217 -3.67 16.87 3.80
CA GLY A 217 -4.47 17.93 3.19
C GLY A 217 -4.91 17.69 1.75
N ASN A 218 -4.52 16.57 1.11
CA ASN A 218 -4.99 16.24 -0.25
C ASN A 218 -6.39 15.59 -0.21
N THR A 219 -7.37 16.40 0.18
CA THR A 219 -8.78 15.97 0.32
C THR A 219 -9.44 15.64 -1.02
N GLU A 220 -8.97 16.25 -2.12
CA GLU A 220 -9.49 15.95 -3.46
C GLU A 220 -9.18 14.52 -3.86
N LEU A 221 -7.90 14.10 -3.77
CA LEU A 221 -7.50 12.73 -4.11
C LEU A 221 -8.13 11.70 -3.16
N ALA A 222 -8.15 11.98 -1.86
CA ALA A 222 -8.84 11.12 -0.89
C ALA A 222 -10.33 10.98 -1.22
N GLY A 223 -10.99 12.07 -1.63
CA GLY A 223 -12.39 12.06 -2.05
C GLY A 223 -12.63 11.20 -3.31
N LYS A 224 -11.75 11.28 -4.32
CA LYS A 224 -11.83 10.43 -5.52
C LYS A 224 -11.65 8.95 -5.16
N ILE A 225 -10.64 8.62 -4.33
CA ILE A 225 -10.43 7.24 -3.85
C ILE A 225 -11.67 6.74 -3.10
N ASN A 226 -12.25 7.54 -2.22
CA ASN A 226 -13.43 7.16 -1.45
C ASN A 226 -14.67 6.95 -2.32
N ALA A 227 -14.88 7.79 -3.33
CA ALA A 227 -15.97 7.63 -4.28
C ALA A 227 -15.84 6.32 -5.09
N GLY A 228 -14.64 6.03 -5.58
CA GLY A 228 -14.34 4.79 -6.27
C GLY A 228 -14.46 3.57 -5.34
N LEU A 229 -13.96 3.65 -4.10
CA LEU A 229 -14.10 2.57 -3.11
C LEU A 229 -15.57 2.25 -2.85
N LYS A 230 -16.40 3.27 -2.64
CA LYS A 230 -17.85 3.09 -2.48
C LYS A 230 -18.48 2.39 -3.70
N ALA A 231 -18.08 2.76 -4.91
CA ALA A 231 -18.60 2.15 -6.14
C ALA A 231 -18.21 0.67 -6.26
N VAL A 232 -16.94 0.31 -6.03
CA VAL A 232 -16.45 -1.08 -6.14
C VAL A 232 -16.93 -1.98 -5.01
N ILE A 233 -17.33 -1.43 -3.85
CA ILE A 233 -18.06 -2.16 -2.82
C ILE A 233 -19.49 -2.43 -3.29
N ALA A 234 -20.18 -1.41 -3.79
CA ALA A 234 -21.58 -1.51 -4.18
C ALA A 234 -21.83 -2.50 -5.32
N ASP A 235 -20.90 -2.59 -6.29
CA ASP A 235 -20.99 -3.50 -7.45
C ASP A 235 -20.41 -4.90 -7.21
N GLY A 236 -19.89 -5.17 -6.00
CA GLY A 236 -19.31 -6.46 -5.60
C GLY A 236 -17.88 -6.69 -6.12
N THR A 237 -17.25 -5.70 -6.72
CA THR A 237 -15.85 -5.82 -7.17
C THR A 237 -14.90 -6.01 -5.98
N TRP A 238 -15.15 -5.32 -4.86
CA TRP A 238 -14.36 -5.52 -3.64
C TRP A 238 -14.38 -6.98 -3.18
N GLU A 239 -15.56 -7.61 -3.12
CA GLU A 239 -15.69 -9.02 -2.71
C GLU A 239 -14.95 -9.97 -3.65
N LYS A 240 -15.01 -9.73 -4.97
CA LYS A 240 -14.28 -10.53 -5.97
C LYS A 240 -12.76 -10.42 -5.79
N VAL A 241 -12.25 -9.22 -5.54
CA VAL A 241 -10.83 -9.00 -5.27
C VAL A 241 -10.43 -9.69 -3.96
N HIS A 242 -11.21 -9.50 -2.89
CA HIS A 242 -10.97 -10.15 -1.61
C HIS A 242 -10.93 -11.68 -1.74
N GLN A 243 -11.93 -12.28 -2.40
CA GLN A 243 -12.00 -13.73 -2.58
C GLN A 243 -10.83 -14.30 -3.39
N ARG A 244 -10.27 -13.50 -4.30
CA ARG A 244 -9.09 -13.91 -5.09
C ARG A 244 -7.82 -14.00 -4.24
N PHE A 245 -7.63 -13.09 -3.30
CA PHE A 245 -6.38 -12.96 -2.53
C PHE A 245 -6.48 -13.49 -1.10
N GLU A 246 -7.65 -13.44 -0.50
CA GLU A 246 -7.93 -13.86 0.88
C GLU A 246 -9.15 -14.79 0.94
N PRO A 247 -9.17 -15.92 0.20
CA PRO A 247 -10.36 -16.77 0.03
C PRO A 247 -10.88 -17.37 1.34
N ASN A 248 -10.02 -17.49 2.35
CA ASN A 248 -10.37 -18.09 3.65
C ASN A 248 -10.73 -17.04 4.71
N ALA A 249 -10.51 -15.75 4.44
CA ALA A 249 -10.86 -14.70 5.36
C ALA A 249 -12.35 -14.31 5.24
N PRO A 250 -13.04 -14.05 6.35
CA PRO A 250 -14.43 -13.62 6.30
C PRO A 250 -14.54 -12.21 5.71
N VAL A 251 -15.52 -12.01 4.83
CA VAL A 251 -15.85 -10.66 4.32
C VAL A 251 -16.49 -9.84 5.44
N PRO A 252 -15.89 -8.71 5.87
CA PRO A 252 -16.53 -7.82 6.84
C PRO A 252 -17.88 -7.29 6.33
N ALA A 253 -18.84 -7.14 7.23
CA ALA A 253 -20.23 -6.83 6.85
C ALA A 253 -20.33 -5.53 6.03
N GLU A 254 -19.57 -4.51 6.39
CA GLU A 254 -19.55 -3.20 5.74
C GLU A 254 -18.98 -3.19 4.30
N PHE A 255 -18.29 -4.26 3.89
CA PHE A 255 -17.72 -4.39 2.53
C PHE A 255 -18.54 -5.35 1.65
N LYS A 256 -19.66 -5.89 2.16
CA LYS A 256 -20.58 -6.72 1.36
C LYS A 256 -21.38 -5.86 0.39
N ALA A 257 -21.54 -6.37 -0.83
CA ALA A 257 -22.34 -5.71 -1.86
C ALA A 257 -23.81 -5.55 -1.40
N GLY A 258 -24.44 -4.44 -1.78
CA GLY A 258 -25.87 -4.22 -1.56
C GLY A 258 -26.28 -3.83 -0.14
N GLN A 259 -25.36 -3.56 0.78
CA GLN A 259 -25.69 -3.19 2.17
C GLN A 259 -25.75 -1.65 2.43
N ARG A 260 -25.78 -0.79 1.39
CA ARG A 260 -25.92 0.68 1.53
C ARG A 260 -26.95 1.25 0.60
#